data_a727cc50b0c7554e99cd62bb86309de5
#
_entry.id   a727cc50b0c7554e99cd62bb86309de5
#
_cell.length_a   1.000
_cell.length_b   1.000
_cell.length_c   1.000
_cell.angle_alpha   90.00
_cell.angle_beta   90.00
_cell.angle_gamma   90.00
#
_symmetry.space_group_name_H-M   'P 1'
#
loop_
_entity.id
_entity.type
_entity.pdbx_description
1 polymer ?
#
loop_
_entity_poly.entity_id
_entity_poly.type
_entity_poly.pdbx_seq_one_letter_code
_entity_poly.pdbx_strand_id
1 'polypeptide(L)'
;RMCINPLALNENAQAEMVSPEELYDRVKIDDLYFQATGGGVTFGGGEPLMHADFIRDFAQICGGRWNLLAETSLNVPTENVIAAAECLNGFIVDIKDMNPEIYRRYTRCDNAPAIRNLQYLIARVGADHIVARVPDIPDFNTPADIEYSMGALRDMGIARFDRFAYIHPRITAIDAH
;
A
#
# COMPACT_ATOMS: atom_id res chain seq x y z
N ARG A 1 -4.18 17.00 4.79
CA ARG A 1 -3.58 15.93 4.01
C ARG A 1 -2.32 15.49 4.72
N MET A 2 -2.41 14.37 5.38
CA MET A 2 -1.30 13.84 6.16
C MET A 2 -0.68 12.72 5.33
N CYS A 3 0.48 12.98 4.73
CA CYS A 3 1.30 11.99 4.07
C CYS A 3 2.50 11.73 4.95
N ILE A 4 2.77 10.47 5.28
CA ILE A 4 3.94 10.08 6.08
C ILE A 4 5.26 10.32 5.30
N ASN A 5 5.16 10.36 3.98
CA ASN A 5 6.28 10.64 3.09
C ASN A 5 6.02 11.90 2.24
N PRO A 6 6.16 13.11 2.81
CA PRO A 6 5.88 14.35 2.09
C PRO A 6 6.86 14.59 0.92
N LEU A 7 8.05 13.98 0.94
CA LEU A 7 9.00 14.07 -0.16
C LEU A 7 8.49 13.38 -1.43
N ALA A 8 7.70 12.32 -1.30
CA ALA A 8 7.07 11.65 -2.45
C ALA A 8 6.02 12.52 -3.16
N LEU A 9 5.59 13.62 -2.55
CA LEU A 9 4.66 14.58 -3.13
C LEU A 9 5.36 15.81 -3.72
N ASN A 10 6.68 15.91 -3.57
CA ASN A 10 7.45 17.03 -4.05
C ASN A 10 8.02 16.72 -5.44
N GLU A 11 7.44 17.34 -6.47
CA GLU A 11 7.90 17.18 -7.86
C GLU A 11 9.37 17.62 -8.10
N ASN A 12 9.91 18.43 -7.20
CA ASN A 12 11.31 18.87 -7.24
C ASN A 12 12.25 18.00 -6.37
N ALA A 13 11.74 16.98 -5.67
CA ALA A 13 12.58 16.07 -4.92
C ALA A 13 13.46 15.27 -5.87
N GLN A 14 14.76 15.22 -5.59
CA GLN A 14 15.65 14.35 -6.34
C GLN A 14 15.33 12.89 -5.95
N ALA A 15 14.74 12.16 -6.90
CA ALA A 15 14.54 10.72 -6.79
C ALA A 15 15.73 10.01 -7.43
N GLU A 16 16.24 9.00 -6.73
CA GLU A 16 17.20 8.07 -7.34
C GLU A 16 16.48 7.16 -8.32
N MET A 17 16.94 7.11 -9.57
CA MET A 17 16.45 6.17 -10.56
C MET A 17 17.26 4.88 -10.42
N VAL A 18 16.56 3.78 -10.17
CA VAL A 18 17.15 2.46 -9.93
C VAL A 18 16.50 1.45 -10.86
N SER A 19 17.28 0.60 -11.51
CA SER A 19 16.72 -0.52 -12.28
C SER A 19 16.30 -1.68 -11.35
N PRO A 20 15.47 -2.63 -11.82
CA PRO A 20 15.13 -3.82 -11.06
C PRO A 20 16.37 -4.64 -10.66
N GLU A 21 17.37 -4.73 -11.53
CA GLU A 21 18.64 -5.44 -11.28
C GLU A 21 19.47 -4.72 -10.21
N GLU A 22 19.58 -3.40 -10.29
CA GLU A 22 20.30 -2.60 -9.30
C GLU A 22 19.63 -2.70 -7.92
N LEU A 23 18.29 -2.67 -7.87
CA LEU A 23 17.56 -2.87 -6.62
C LEU A 23 17.81 -4.27 -6.06
N TYR A 24 17.74 -5.30 -6.90
CA TYR A 24 18.04 -6.67 -6.50
C TYR A 24 19.46 -6.80 -5.93
N ASP A 25 20.46 -6.22 -6.60
CA ASP A 25 21.85 -6.26 -6.15
C ASP A 25 22.06 -5.57 -4.79
N ARG A 26 21.30 -4.53 -4.49
CA ARG A 26 21.33 -3.86 -3.17
C ARG A 26 20.69 -4.69 -2.07
N VAL A 27 19.57 -5.38 -2.38
CA VAL A 27 18.76 -6.09 -1.39
C VAL A 27 19.23 -7.52 -1.16
N LYS A 28 19.90 -8.16 -2.13
CA LYS A 28 20.37 -9.55 -2.03
C LYS A 28 21.36 -9.82 -0.89
N ILE A 29 21.91 -8.80 -0.28
CA ILE A 29 22.76 -8.94 0.92
C ILE A 29 21.99 -9.62 2.08
N ASP A 30 20.65 -9.43 2.12
CA ASP A 30 19.76 -10.01 3.12
C ASP A 30 19.16 -11.36 2.70
N ASP A 31 19.59 -11.94 1.56
CA ASP A 31 19.01 -13.16 0.97
C ASP A 31 18.90 -14.32 1.99
N LEU A 32 19.96 -14.59 2.73
CA LEU A 32 19.96 -15.67 3.74
C LEU A 32 18.95 -15.40 4.86
N TYR A 33 18.81 -14.15 5.26
CA TYR A 33 17.83 -13.75 6.28
C TYR A 33 16.41 -13.91 5.76
N PHE A 34 16.14 -13.48 4.54
CA PHE A 34 14.81 -13.65 3.92
C PHE A 34 14.43 -15.12 3.79
N GLN A 35 15.35 -15.96 3.33
CA GLN A 35 15.08 -17.40 3.22
C GLN A 35 14.85 -18.06 4.59
N ALA A 36 15.61 -17.67 5.61
CA ALA A 36 15.47 -18.24 6.95
C ALA A 36 14.19 -17.83 7.66
N THR A 37 13.65 -16.64 7.36
CA THR A 37 12.47 -16.06 8.05
C THR A 37 11.18 -16.12 7.22
N GLY A 38 11.26 -16.50 5.95
CA GLY A 38 10.16 -16.30 4.99
C GLY A 38 9.91 -14.82 4.69
N GLY A 39 10.91 -13.97 4.88
CA GLY A 39 10.88 -12.54 4.64
C GLY A 39 11.05 -12.16 3.17
N GLY A 40 11.26 -10.87 2.93
CA GLY A 40 11.44 -10.35 1.58
C GLY A 40 11.28 -8.85 1.48
N VAL A 41 10.69 -8.39 0.39
CA VAL A 41 10.58 -6.97 0.05
C VAL A 41 9.13 -6.53 0.06
N THR A 42 8.87 -5.39 0.69
CA THR A 42 7.58 -4.68 0.59
C THR A 42 7.77 -3.40 -0.22
N PHE A 43 7.11 -3.32 -1.37
CA PHE A 43 7.06 -2.11 -2.16
C PHE A 43 6.08 -1.12 -1.56
N GLY A 44 6.54 0.07 -1.26
CA GLY A 44 5.77 1.16 -0.66
C GLY A 44 6.22 2.52 -1.17
N GLY A 45 5.94 3.56 -0.42
CA GLY A 45 6.37 4.93 -0.72
C GLY A 45 5.21 5.82 -1.15
N GLY A 46 5.14 6.28 -2.40
CA GLY A 46 3.96 6.91 -2.99
C GLY A 46 2.87 5.87 -3.24
N GLU A 47 2.61 5.58 -4.52
CA GLU A 47 1.75 4.45 -4.90
C GLU A 47 2.57 3.48 -5.75
N PRO A 48 3.03 2.36 -5.18
CA PRO A 48 3.98 1.46 -5.86
C PRO A 48 3.37 0.81 -7.10
N LEU A 49 2.05 0.58 -7.12
CA LEU A 49 1.41 -0.06 -8.27
C LEU A 49 1.37 0.83 -9.52
N MET A 50 1.69 2.13 -9.41
CA MET A 50 1.96 2.95 -10.60
C MET A 50 3.20 2.50 -11.37
N HIS A 51 4.04 1.67 -10.75
CA HIS A 51 5.25 1.07 -11.32
C HIS A 51 5.16 -0.46 -11.36
N ALA A 52 3.99 -0.99 -11.71
CA ALA A 52 3.71 -2.43 -11.72
C ALA A 52 4.66 -3.22 -12.64
N ASP A 53 5.09 -2.63 -13.76
CA ASP A 53 6.09 -3.25 -14.64
C ASP A 53 7.44 -3.42 -13.97
N PHE A 54 7.92 -2.41 -13.24
CA PHE A 54 9.14 -2.51 -12.45
C PHE A 54 9.06 -3.62 -11.40
N ILE A 55 7.92 -3.71 -10.69
CA ILE A 55 7.67 -4.74 -9.68
C ILE A 55 7.70 -6.13 -10.31
N ARG A 56 7.07 -6.30 -11.46
CA ARG A 56 7.06 -7.57 -12.20
C ARG A 56 8.48 -7.98 -12.61
N ASP A 57 9.25 -7.06 -13.18
CA ASP A 57 10.62 -7.34 -13.64
C ASP A 57 11.53 -7.69 -12.44
N PHE A 58 11.40 -6.99 -11.32
CA PHE A 58 12.08 -7.34 -10.08
C PHE A 58 11.68 -8.72 -9.56
N ALA A 59 10.38 -9.07 -9.60
CA ALA A 59 9.89 -10.38 -9.17
C ALA A 59 10.47 -11.52 -10.05
N GLN A 60 10.63 -11.28 -11.34
CA GLN A 60 11.27 -12.24 -12.25
C GLN A 60 12.74 -12.50 -11.86
N ILE A 61 13.50 -11.45 -11.53
CA ILE A 61 14.88 -11.57 -11.06
C ILE A 61 14.95 -12.35 -9.73
N CYS A 62 14.03 -12.09 -8.81
CA CYS A 62 13.95 -12.81 -7.54
C CYS A 62 13.67 -14.31 -7.72
N GLY A 63 12.94 -14.70 -8.78
CA GLY A 63 12.65 -16.09 -9.10
C GLY A 63 11.90 -16.85 -7.99
N GLY A 64 11.03 -16.16 -7.23
CA GLY A 64 10.22 -16.74 -6.16
C GLY A 64 10.97 -17.05 -4.86
N ARG A 65 12.22 -16.61 -4.71
CA ARG A 65 13.02 -16.86 -3.50
C ARG A 65 12.62 -16.03 -2.30
N TRP A 66 12.03 -14.86 -2.51
CA TRP A 66 11.65 -13.90 -1.48
C TRP A 66 10.13 -13.68 -1.47
N ASN A 67 9.62 -13.33 -0.31
CA ASN A 67 8.23 -12.92 -0.18
C ASN A 67 8.10 -11.45 -0.63
N LEU A 68 7.31 -11.20 -1.67
CA LEU A 68 7.14 -9.87 -2.25
C LEU A 68 5.74 -9.34 -1.93
N LEU A 69 5.67 -8.18 -1.29
CA LEU A 69 4.43 -7.53 -0.90
C LEU A 69 4.35 -6.12 -1.50
N ALA A 70 3.14 -5.59 -1.65
CA ALA A 70 2.92 -4.17 -1.91
C ALA A 70 2.01 -3.53 -0.85
N GLU A 71 2.37 -2.31 -0.44
CA GLU A 71 1.53 -1.42 0.36
C GLU A 71 0.90 -0.39 -0.57
N THR A 72 -0.41 -0.47 -0.80
CA THR A 72 -1.12 0.24 -1.86
C THR A 72 -2.48 0.76 -1.41
N SER A 73 -2.91 1.88 -1.98
CA SER A 73 -4.27 2.38 -1.84
C SER A 73 -5.26 1.71 -2.81
N LEU A 74 -4.78 0.94 -3.77
CA LEU A 74 -5.52 0.37 -4.90
C LEU A 74 -6.26 1.40 -5.78
N ASN A 75 -6.04 2.69 -5.57
CA ASN A 75 -6.66 3.74 -6.40
C ASN A 75 -5.78 4.02 -7.63
N VAL A 76 -5.59 3.00 -8.43
CA VAL A 76 -4.75 2.94 -9.64
C VAL A 76 -5.53 2.30 -10.79
N PRO A 77 -5.05 2.37 -12.03
CA PRO A 77 -5.59 1.60 -13.15
C PRO A 77 -5.63 0.10 -12.82
N THR A 78 -6.73 -0.58 -13.20
CA THR A 78 -6.94 -2.00 -12.88
C THR A 78 -5.87 -2.90 -13.50
N GLU A 79 -5.36 -2.56 -14.66
CA GLU A 79 -4.26 -3.27 -15.34
C GLU A 79 -3.00 -3.37 -14.47
N ASN A 80 -2.70 -2.34 -13.68
CA ASN A 80 -1.57 -2.34 -12.77
C ASN A 80 -1.80 -3.33 -11.59
N VAL A 81 -3.04 -3.40 -11.12
CA VAL A 81 -3.41 -4.38 -10.07
C VAL A 81 -3.34 -5.80 -10.61
N ILE A 82 -3.77 -6.02 -11.86
CA ILE A 82 -3.66 -7.33 -12.53
C ILE A 82 -2.20 -7.77 -12.61
N ALA A 83 -1.32 -6.89 -13.11
CA ALA A 83 0.11 -7.19 -13.24
C ALA A 83 0.76 -7.49 -11.88
N ALA A 84 0.42 -6.72 -10.84
CA ALA A 84 0.93 -6.95 -9.48
C ALA A 84 0.42 -8.27 -8.88
N ALA A 85 -0.85 -8.64 -9.13
CA ALA A 85 -1.44 -9.88 -8.62
C ALA A 85 -0.84 -11.16 -9.25
N GLU A 86 -0.10 -11.03 -10.36
CA GLU A 86 0.57 -12.15 -11.02
C GLU A 86 1.96 -12.45 -10.41
N CYS A 87 2.55 -11.49 -9.70
CA CYS A 87 3.93 -11.60 -9.25
C CYS A 87 4.15 -11.36 -7.74
N LEU A 88 3.17 -10.79 -7.04
CA LEU A 88 3.27 -10.54 -5.60
C LEU A 88 2.63 -11.64 -4.77
N ASN A 89 3.19 -11.89 -3.59
CA ASN A 89 2.70 -12.89 -2.62
C ASN A 89 1.58 -12.33 -1.74
N GLY A 90 1.45 -11.02 -1.60
CA GLY A 90 0.39 -10.42 -0.81
C GLY A 90 0.37 -8.89 -0.87
N PHE A 91 -0.67 -8.34 -0.23
CA PHE A 91 -0.97 -6.91 -0.30
C PHE A 91 -1.33 -6.35 1.08
N ILE A 92 -0.79 -5.20 1.39
CA ILE A 92 -1.22 -4.35 2.50
C ILE A 92 -2.04 -3.22 1.88
N VAL A 93 -3.35 -3.25 2.05
CA VAL A 93 -4.26 -2.36 1.35
C VAL A 93 -4.75 -1.26 2.28
N ASP A 94 -4.37 -0.03 1.97
CA ASP A 94 -4.77 1.18 2.69
C ASP A 94 -6.17 1.62 2.28
N ILE A 95 -7.19 1.14 2.98
CA ILE A 95 -8.58 1.61 2.81
C ILE A 95 -8.80 2.84 3.69
N LYS A 96 -8.74 4.02 3.09
CA LYS A 96 -8.86 5.29 3.83
C LYS A 96 -10.23 5.46 4.49
N ASP A 97 -11.30 5.07 3.79
CA ASP A 97 -12.64 4.89 4.33
C ASP A 97 -13.54 4.17 3.29
N MET A 98 -14.46 3.34 3.73
CA MET A 98 -15.46 2.72 2.85
C MET A 98 -16.60 3.68 2.53
N ASN A 99 -16.85 4.69 3.36
CA ASN A 99 -17.80 5.76 3.05
C ASN A 99 -17.22 6.68 1.95
N PRO A 100 -17.89 6.80 0.78
CA PRO A 100 -17.36 7.55 -0.35
C PRO A 100 -17.25 9.07 -0.06
N GLU A 101 -18.09 9.62 0.82
CA GLU A 101 -18.02 11.03 1.18
C GLU A 101 -16.79 11.34 2.03
N ILE A 102 -16.52 10.50 3.05
CA ILE A 102 -15.32 10.62 3.89
C ILE A 102 -14.09 10.42 3.05
N TYR A 103 -14.05 9.36 2.24
CA TYR A 103 -12.93 9.07 1.34
C TYR A 103 -12.63 10.27 0.42
N ARG A 104 -13.65 10.81 -0.27
CA ARG A 104 -13.49 11.95 -1.17
C ARG A 104 -13.04 13.22 -0.44
N ARG A 105 -13.58 13.47 0.76
CA ARG A 105 -13.18 14.63 1.58
C ARG A 105 -11.70 14.57 1.95
N TYR A 106 -11.18 13.37 2.24
CA TYR A 106 -9.80 13.18 2.61
C TYR A 106 -8.86 13.11 1.40
N THR A 107 -9.15 12.23 0.42
CA THR A 107 -8.25 11.93 -0.71
C THR A 107 -8.40 12.86 -1.89
N ARG A 108 -9.58 13.49 -2.05
CA ARG A 108 -10.05 14.22 -3.24
C ARG A 108 -10.34 13.31 -4.45
N CYS A 109 -10.39 12.01 -4.25
CA CYS A 109 -10.68 11.00 -5.27
C CYS A 109 -11.94 10.23 -4.90
N ASP A 110 -12.47 9.46 -5.85
CA ASP A 110 -13.53 8.49 -5.60
C ASP A 110 -12.93 7.18 -5.06
N ASN A 111 -13.62 6.50 -4.13
CA ASN A 111 -13.18 5.20 -3.62
C ASN A 111 -13.63 4.02 -4.50
N ALA A 112 -14.54 4.23 -5.44
CA ALA A 112 -15.08 3.16 -6.26
C ALA A 112 -14.00 2.39 -7.07
N PRO A 113 -12.95 3.03 -7.64
CA PRO A 113 -11.86 2.29 -8.27
C PRO A 113 -11.12 1.38 -7.28
N ALA A 114 -10.78 1.89 -6.09
CA ALA A 114 -10.08 1.11 -5.07
C ALA A 114 -10.91 -0.10 -4.60
N ILE A 115 -12.22 0.07 -4.42
CA ILE A 115 -13.13 -1.02 -4.02
C ILE A 115 -13.23 -2.08 -5.12
N ARG A 116 -13.38 -1.70 -6.40
CA ARG A 116 -13.39 -2.66 -7.51
C ARG A 116 -12.07 -3.43 -7.61
N ASN A 117 -10.96 -2.74 -7.45
CA ASN A 117 -9.64 -3.35 -7.46
C ASN A 117 -9.44 -4.31 -6.28
N LEU A 118 -9.96 -3.96 -5.08
CA LEU A 118 -9.94 -4.86 -3.93
C LEU A 118 -10.78 -6.13 -4.20
N GLN A 119 -11.98 -5.99 -4.77
CA GLN A 119 -12.81 -7.14 -5.14
C GLN A 119 -12.10 -8.06 -6.14
N TYR A 120 -11.43 -7.48 -7.14
CA TYR A 120 -10.61 -8.23 -8.08
C TYR A 120 -9.47 -8.97 -7.36
N LEU A 121 -8.72 -8.32 -6.47
CA LEU A 121 -7.64 -8.96 -5.71
C LEU A 121 -8.15 -10.11 -4.86
N ILE A 122 -9.25 -9.93 -4.12
CA ILE A 122 -9.86 -11.00 -3.31
C ILE A 122 -10.19 -12.21 -4.18
N ALA A 123 -10.79 -11.99 -5.34
CA ALA A 123 -11.13 -13.06 -6.27
C ALA A 123 -9.91 -13.74 -6.90
N ARG A 124 -8.80 -13.00 -7.09
CA ARG A 124 -7.61 -13.48 -7.81
C ARG A 124 -6.59 -14.16 -6.90
N VAL A 125 -6.28 -13.56 -5.76
CA VAL A 125 -5.23 -14.06 -4.84
C VAL A 125 -5.78 -14.65 -3.55
N GLY A 126 -7.04 -14.40 -3.22
CA GLY A 126 -7.67 -14.80 -1.96
C GLY A 126 -7.49 -13.75 -0.84
N ALA A 127 -8.49 -13.68 0.04
CA ALA A 127 -8.52 -12.71 1.14
C ALA A 127 -7.38 -12.92 2.17
N ASP A 128 -6.86 -14.14 2.30
CA ASP A 128 -5.79 -14.48 3.23
C ASP A 128 -4.43 -13.84 2.85
N HIS A 129 -4.28 -13.43 1.59
CA HIS A 129 -3.10 -12.71 1.10
C HIS A 129 -3.20 -11.19 1.23
N ILE A 130 -4.29 -10.69 1.87
CA ILE A 130 -4.57 -9.28 2.00
C ILE A 130 -4.65 -8.89 3.47
N VAL A 131 -3.91 -7.86 3.85
CA VAL A 131 -4.06 -7.15 5.11
C VAL A 131 -4.72 -5.81 4.82
N ALA A 132 -5.92 -5.58 5.33
CA ALA A 132 -6.57 -4.28 5.19
C ALA A 132 -6.12 -3.33 6.30
N ARG A 133 -5.62 -2.19 5.91
CA ARG A 133 -5.24 -1.13 6.82
C ARG A 133 -6.34 -0.08 6.85
N VAL A 134 -6.96 0.10 8.03
CA VAL A 134 -8.07 1.07 8.24
C VAL A 134 -7.59 2.13 9.23
N PRO A 135 -7.15 3.30 8.74
CA PRO A 135 -6.58 4.33 9.59
C PRO A 135 -7.64 5.12 10.37
N ASP A 136 -7.28 5.53 11.59
CA ASP A 136 -7.92 6.64 12.26
C ASP A 136 -7.33 7.93 11.70
N ILE A 137 -8.17 8.72 11.01
CA ILE A 137 -7.77 9.96 10.33
C ILE A 137 -8.41 11.13 11.08
N PRO A 138 -7.67 11.82 11.96
CA PRO A 138 -8.20 12.96 12.70
C PRO A 138 -8.92 13.96 11.80
N ASP A 139 -10.07 14.47 12.27
CA ASP A 139 -10.94 15.43 11.57
C ASP A 139 -11.69 14.87 10.34
N PHE A 140 -11.45 13.61 9.94
CA PHE A 140 -12.09 13.02 8.76
C PHE A 140 -13.02 11.86 9.10
N ASN A 141 -12.60 10.91 9.91
CA ASN A 141 -13.44 9.80 10.32
C ASN A 141 -13.53 9.65 11.84
N THR A 142 -14.49 8.90 12.28
CA THR A 142 -14.79 8.61 13.69
C THR A 142 -14.57 7.12 13.96
N PRO A 143 -14.48 6.68 15.22
CA PRO A 143 -14.47 5.25 15.55
C PRO A 143 -15.63 4.46 14.93
N ALA A 144 -16.81 5.07 14.79
CA ALA A 144 -17.98 4.43 14.15
C ALA A 144 -17.77 4.25 12.64
N ASP A 145 -17.15 5.21 11.96
CA ASP A 145 -16.82 5.10 10.53
C ASP A 145 -15.77 4.00 10.30
N ILE A 146 -14.78 3.91 11.20
CA ILE A 146 -13.76 2.86 11.15
C ILE A 146 -14.41 1.49 11.31
N GLU A 147 -15.28 1.29 12.29
CA GLU A 147 -15.98 0.02 12.50
C GLU A 147 -16.92 -0.31 11.32
N TYR A 148 -17.59 0.67 10.73
CA TYR A 148 -18.36 0.50 9.51
C TYR A 148 -17.47 -0.02 8.36
N SER A 149 -16.33 0.63 8.15
CA SER A 149 -15.36 0.23 7.11
C SER A 149 -14.83 -1.18 7.35
N MET A 150 -14.48 -1.52 8.60
CA MET A 150 -14.03 -2.87 8.96
C MET A 150 -15.14 -3.92 8.77
N GLY A 151 -16.39 -3.58 9.10
CA GLY A 151 -17.55 -4.44 8.86
C GLY A 151 -17.71 -4.76 7.38
N ALA A 152 -17.74 -3.74 6.54
CA ALA A 152 -17.85 -3.90 5.08
C ALA A 152 -16.70 -4.75 4.49
N LEU A 153 -15.48 -4.58 5.00
CA LEU A 153 -14.33 -5.38 4.56
C LEU A 153 -14.42 -6.84 5.04
N ARG A 154 -14.95 -7.10 6.26
CA ARG A 154 -15.23 -8.47 6.73
C ARG A 154 -16.28 -9.17 5.87
N ASP A 155 -17.32 -8.44 5.46
CA ASP A 155 -18.36 -8.97 4.56
C ASP A 155 -17.78 -9.34 3.17
N MET A 156 -16.67 -8.70 2.76
CA MET A 156 -15.90 -9.08 1.58
C MET A 156 -14.92 -10.24 1.81
N GLY A 157 -14.84 -10.79 3.04
CA GLY A 157 -13.99 -11.92 3.41
C GLY A 157 -12.62 -11.54 3.99
N ILE A 158 -12.32 -10.27 4.18
CA ILE A 158 -11.05 -9.84 4.81
C ILE A 158 -11.08 -10.16 6.31
N ALA A 159 -10.09 -10.92 6.77
CA ALA A 159 -9.94 -11.28 8.18
C ALA A 159 -8.75 -10.60 8.87
N ARG A 160 -7.77 -10.12 8.09
CA ARG A 160 -6.53 -9.54 8.62
C ARG A 160 -6.58 -8.01 8.52
N PHE A 161 -6.50 -7.37 9.69
CA PHE A 161 -6.56 -5.92 9.80
C PHE A 161 -5.33 -5.37 10.52
N ASP A 162 -4.81 -4.26 10.01
CA ASP A 162 -3.84 -3.40 10.67
C ASP A 162 -4.50 -2.04 10.96
N ARG A 163 -4.63 -1.71 12.24
CA ARG A 163 -5.23 -0.44 12.69
C ARG A 163 -4.12 0.48 13.18
N PHE A 164 -4.13 1.69 12.68
CA PHE A 164 -3.22 2.73 13.15
C PHE A 164 -3.90 4.11 13.10
N ALA A 165 -3.39 5.05 13.87
CA ALA A 165 -3.82 6.43 13.85
C ALA A 165 -2.77 7.28 13.12
N TYR A 166 -3.22 8.19 12.26
CA TYR A 166 -2.35 9.22 11.74
C TYR A 166 -1.94 10.18 12.86
N ILE A 167 -0.64 10.34 13.05
CA ILE A 167 -0.10 11.30 14.00
C ILE A 167 0.05 12.63 13.25
N HIS A 168 -0.64 13.68 13.74
CA HIS A 168 -0.32 15.02 13.28
C HIS A 168 1.15 15.30 13.54
N PRO A 169 1.96 15.67 12.54
CA PRO A 169 3.28 16.22 12.84
C PRO A 169 3.03 17.44 13.72
N ARG A 170 3.44 17.37 14.97
CA ARG A 170 3.52 18.58 15.82
C ARG A 170 4.45 19.50 15.06
N ILE A 171 3.94 20.61 14.54
CA ILE A 171 4.76 21.72 14.10
C ILE A 171 5.41 22.21 15.39
N THR A 172 6.57 21.64 15.72
CA THR A 172 7.44 22.24 16.71
C THR A 172 7.92 23.53 16.04
N ALA A 173 7.49 24.65 16.61
CA ALA A 173 7.91 25.99 16.23
C ALA A 173 9.41 26.18 16.57
N ILE A 174 10.29 25.50 15.85
CA ILE A 174 11.76 25.58 16.01
C ILE A 174 12.45 26.00 14.69
N ASP A 175 11.71 26.29 13.61
CA ASP A 175 12.30 26.77 12.35
C ASP A 175 11.87 28.21 12.01
N ALA A 176 11.92 29.09 13.00
CA ALA A 176 11.82 30.54 12.79
C ALA A 176 13.06 31.20 13.46
N HIS A 177 14.24 31.02 12.84
CA HIS A 177 15.37 31.95 13.01
C HIS A 177 16.27 31.89 11.78
#